data_d91e9b95088c083b16e45454553de998
#
_entry.id   d91e9b95088c083b16e45454553de998
#
_cell.length_a   1.000
_cell.length_b   1.000
_cell.length_c   1.000
_cell.angle_alpha   90.00
_cell.angle_beta   90.00
_cell.angle_gamma   90.00
#
_symmetry.space_group_name_H-M   'P 1'
#
loop_
_entity.id
_entity.type
_entity.pdbx_description
1 polymer ?
#
loop_
_entity_poly.entity_id
_entity_poly.type
_entity_poly.pdbx_seq_one_letter_code
_entity_poly.pdbx_strand_id
1 'polypeptide(L)'
;LLLPMVKSAVRGMDAAQEFARRQWSLDLSTFTVTGASKRGWTTWLTSAVDKRVTALAPMVIDVLNMAPQLAHQEEVYGQPSEQIHDYTERGMHRKLQSDEGKSLVAIVDPYQYRQAIQQPKLIILGTNDPYWTVDALNLYWEGLTGQKYVLYVPNNVHGLKDYGRVFGSLNALHQHVVRGRPLPQLSWQFEERDGGVRLTVKSDPPARRVVAWTATAPTQDFRQAQWQSQTMVQEGPQHTCQVDRR
;
A
#
# COMPACT_ATOMS: atom_id res chain seq x y z
N LEU A 1 -8.35 11.62 16.72
CA LEU A 1 -8.47 12.11 15.34
C LEU A 1 -8.93 11.02 14.37
N LEU A 2 -8.34 9.82 14.36
CA LEU A 2 -8.65 8.75 13.37
C LEU A 2 -10.11 8.28 13.44
N LEU A 3 -10.62 7.96 14.62
CA LEU A 3 -12.00 7.47 14.75
C LEU A 3 -13.07 8.49 14.29
N PRO A 4 -12.95 9.81 14.60
CA PRO A 4 -13.81 10.82 13.99
C PRO A 4 -13.72 10.86 12.45
N MET A 5 -12.52 10.66 11.87
CA MET A 5 -12.36 10.58 10.41
C MET A 5 -13.06 9.34 9.81
N VAL A 6 -12.97 8.18 10.48
CA VAL A 6 -13.71 6.97 10.09
C VAL A 6 -15.22 7.23 10.14
N LYS A 7 -15.71 7.83 11.22
CA LYS A 7 -17.12 8.22 11.33
C LYS A 7 -17.54 9.17 10.19
N SER A 8 -16.68 10.12 9.84
CA SER A 8 -16.96 11.04 8.71
C SER A 8 -17.03 10.30 7.37
N ALA A 9 -16.16 9.33 7.13
CA ALA A 9 -16.19 8.51 5.92
C ALA A 9 -17.48 7.68 5.83
N VAL A 10 -17.88 7.04 6.94
CA VAL A 10 -19.15 6.28 7.03
C VAL A 10 -20.35 7.21 6.76
N ARG A 11 -20.40 8.39 7.37
CA ARG A 11 -21.47 9.37 7.13
C ARG A 11 -21.43 9.96 5.70
N GLY A 12 -20.26 10.07 5.11
CA GLY A 12 -20.12 10.44 3.70
C GLY A 12 -20.78 9.41 2.76
N MET A 13 -20.62 8.12 3.06
CA MET A 13 -21.32 7.04 2.33
C MET A 13 -22.84 7.11 2.53
N ASP A 14 -23.32 7.36 3.76
CA ASP A 14 -24.76 7.58 4.04
C ASP A 14 -25.32 8.74 3.17
N ALA A 15 -24.61 9.87 3.16
CA ALA A 15 -25.00 11.03 2.38
C ALA A 15 -25.00 10.76 0.86
N ALA A 16 -24.01 10.02 0.36
CA ALA A 16 -23.94 9.62 -1.05
C ALA A 16 -25.12 8.71 -1.44
N GLN A 17 -25.48 7.74 -0.60
CA GLN A 17 -26.65 6.89 -0.80
C GLN A 17 -27.95 7.69 -0.85
N GLU A 18 -28.14 8.58 0.11
CA GLU A 18 -29.32 9.43 0.16
C GLU A 18 -29.42 10.36 -1.05
N PHE A 19 -28.32 10.99 -1.42
CA PHE A 19 -28.25 11.87 -2.61
C PHE A 19 -28.58 11.11 -3.89
N ALA A 20 -27.96 9.93 -4.10
CA ALA A 20 -28.19 9.13 -5.31
C ALA A 20 -29.65 8.67 -5.42
N ARG A 21 -30.25 8.26 -4.32
CA ARG A 21 -31.63 7.86 -4.27
C ARG A 21 -32.57 9.03 -4.63
N ARG A 22 -32.34 10.21 -4.05
CA ARG A 22 -33.19 11.39 -4.27
C ARG A 22 -33.04 11.99 -5.66
N GLN A 23 -31.79 12.08 -6.16
CA GLN A 23 -31.52 12.80 -7.41
C GLN A 23 -31.59 11.92 -8.64
N TRP A 24 -31.27 10.63 -8.51
CA TRP A 24 -31.11 9.74 -9.64
C TRP A 24 -31.97 8.48 -9.55
N SER A 25 -32.76 8.30 -8.48
CA SER A 25 -33.50 7.07 -8.19
C SER A 25 -32.60 5.83 -8.21
N LEU A 26 -31.36 6.00 -7.76
CA LEU A 26 -30.30 4.99 -7.79
C LEU A 26 -30.01 4.49 -6.38
N ASP A 27 -30.02 3.18 -6.18
CA ASP A 27 -29.61 2.55 -4.92
C ASP A 27 -28.11 2.20 -4.96
N LEU A 28 -27.31 2.98 -4.22
CA LEU A 28 -25.89 2.73 -4.04
C LEU A 28 -25.71 1.78 -2.85
N SER A 29 -25.40 0.52 -3.10
CA SER A 29 -25.25 -0.47 -2.05
C SER A 29 -23.79 -0.67 -1.60
N THR A 30 -22.81 -0.35 -2.45
CA THR A 30 -21.39 -0.64 -2.21
C THR A 30 -20.46 0.50 -2.58
N PHE A 31 -19.27 0.52 -1.98
CA PHE A 31 -18.28 1.56 -2.17
C PHE A 31 -16.86 0.98 -2.34
N THR A 32 -16.10 1.56 -3.23
CA THR A 32 -14.65 1.49 -3.24
C THR A 32 -14.11 2.71 -2.50
N VAL A 33 -13.36 2.51 -1.43
CA VAL A 33 -12.83 3.61 -0.62
C VAL A 33 -11.33 3.79 -0.85
N THR A 34 -10.89 5.06 -0.88
CA THR A 34 -9.48 5.42 -1.06
C THR A 34 -9.16 6.70 -0.30
N GLY A 35 -7.90 6.92 -0.07
CA GLY A 35 -7.38 8.13 0.56
C GLY A 35 -5.88 8.04 0.75
N ALA A 36 -5.22 9.19 0.89
CA ALA A 36 -3.77 9.29 1.04
C ALA A 36 -3.37 9.69 2.47
N SER A 37 -2.23 9.17 2.94
CA SER A 37 -1.66 9.50 4.24
C SER A 37 -2.65 9.20 5.38
N LYS A 38 -2.98 10.15 6.24
CA LYS A 38 -3.99 9.98 7.30
C LYS A 38 -5.36 9.52 6.76
N ARG A 39 -5.74 9.88 5.50
CA ARG A 39 -6.97 9.38 4.87
C ARG A 39 -6.80 7.95 4.37
N GLY A 40 -5.58 7.54 4.00
CA GLY A 40 -5.26 6.13 3.73
C GLY A 40 -5.39 5.27 4.98
N TRP A 41 -4.96 5.79 6.12
CA TRP A 41 -5.20 5.16 7.42
C TRP A 41 -6.71 5.04 7.72
N THR A 42 -7.45 6.13 7.47
CA THR A 42 -8.92 6.12 7.57
C THR A 42 -9.55 5.10 6.62
N THR A 43 -9.02 4.96 5.40
CA THR A 43 -9.46 3.97 4.41
C THR A 43 -9.39 2.55 4.96
N TRP A 44 -8.26 2.17 5.57
CA TRP A 44 -8.11 0.88 6.23
C TRP A 44 -9.15 0.67 7.34
N LEU A 45 -9.26 1.62 8.28
CA LEU A 45 -10.16 1.49 9.42
C LEU A 45 -11.65 1.53 9.00
N THR A 46 -12.01 2.31 7.99
CA THR A 46 -13.38 2.32 7.45
C THR A 46 -13.75 0.96 6.87
N SER A 47 -12.81 0.33 6.17
CA SER A 47 -13.02 -1.00 5.59
C SER A 47 -13.19 -2.10 6.64
N ALA A 48 -12.63 -1.91 7.83
CA ALA A 48 -12.80 -2.83 8.95
C ALA A 48 -14.19 -2.76 9.61
N VAL A 49 -14.85 -1.59 9.56
CA VAL A 49 -16.08 -1.35 10.32
C VAL A 49 -17.35 -1.22 9.48
N ASP A 50 -17.23 -0.97 8.17
CA ASP A 50 -18.40 -0.77 7.29
C ASP A 50 -18.42 -1.80 6.15
N LYS A 51 -19.43 -2.69 6.19
CA LYS A 51 -19.58 -3.77 5.22
C LYS A 51 -19.96 -3.32 3.80
N ARG A 52 -20.35 -2.05 3.62
CA ARG A 52 -20.60 -1.47 2.29
C ARG A 52 -19.32 -1.25 1.53
N VAL A 53 -18.17 -1.24 2.21
CA VAL A 53 -16.86 -1.18 1.54
C VAL A 53 -16.55 -2.53 0.93
N THR A 54 -16.52 -2.59 -0.40
CA THR A 54 -16.25 -3.81 -1.17
C THR A 54 -14.86 -3.84 -1.78
N ALA A 55 -14.15 -2.71 -1.78
CA ALA A 55 -12.73 -2.61 -2.12
C ALA A 55 -12.08 -1.41 -1.43
N LEU A 56 -10.77 -1.48 -1.21
CA LEU A 56 -10.02 -0.37 -0.62
C LEU A 56 -8.70 -0.12 -1.34
N ALA A 57 -8.32 1.16 -1.43
CA ALA A 57 -7.02 1.56 -1.98
C ALA A 57 -6.35 2.62 -1.10
N PRO A 58 -5.73 2.24 0.02
CA PRO A 58 -4.96 3.15 0.85
C PRO A 58 -3.69 3.59 0.12
N MET A 59 -3.38 4.89 0.18
CA MET A 59 -2.21 5.47 -0.48
C MET A 59 -1.24 6.07 0.55
N VAL A 60 0.04 5.86 0.34
CA VAL A 60 1.17 6.44 1.10
C VAL A 60 0.97 6.38 2.62
N ILE A 61 0.56 5.21 3.08
CA ILE A 61 0.39 4.90 4.50
C ILE A 61 0.90 3.50 4.80
N ASP A 62 2.19 3.39 4.99
CA ASP A 62 2.91 2.12 5.14
C ASP A 62 3.25 1.86 6.63
N VAL A 63 2.25 2.09 7.51
CA VAL A 63 2.40 2.13 8.98
C VAL A 63 1.85 0.89 9.69
N LEU A 64 1.25 -0.04 8.97
CA LEU A 64 0.63 -1.22 9.57
C LEU A 64 1.67 -2.08 10.31
N ASN A 65 1.24 -2.71 11.40
CA ASN A 65 2.15 -3.40 12.31
C ASN A 65 3.16 -2.44 12.96
N MET A 66 2.64 -1.42 13.62
CA MET A 66 3.35 -0.19 13.99
C MET A 66 4.64 -0.39 14.78
N ALA A 67 4.69 -1.34 15.70
CA ALA A 67 5.87 -1.50 16.57
C ALA A 67 7.11 -1.99 15.79
N PRO A 68 7.06 -3.04 14.96
CA PRO A 68 8.15 -3.40 14.06
C PRO A 68 8.52 -2.31 13.06
N GLN A 69 7.54 -1.53 12.56
CA GLN A 69 7.80 -0.45 11.61
C GLN A 69 8.76 0.60 12.15
N LEU A 70 8.56 1.04 13.39
CA LEU A 70 9.43 2.05 13.99
C LEU A 70 10.83 1.52 14.27
N ALA A 71 10.93 0.28 14.74
CA ALA A 71 12.24 -0.36 14.95
C ALA A 71 13.02 -0.49 13.62
N HIS A 72 12.34 -0.93 12.55
CA HIS A 72 12.95 -1.06 11.23
C HIS A 72 13.36 0.32 10.65
N GLN A 73 12.55 1.35 10.88
CA GLN A 73 12.88 2.71 10.45
C GLN A 73 14.15 3.23 11.14
N GLU A 74 14.31 2.97 12.46
CA GLU A 74 15.54 3.31 13.19
C GLU A 74 16.75 2.51 12.68
N GLU A 75 16.58 1.24 12.34
CA GLU A 75 17.63 0.40 11.76
C GLU A 75 18.10 0.94 10.39
N VAL A 76 17.17 1.29 9.52
CA VAL A 76 17.46 1.73 8.14
C VAL A 76 17.95 3.17 8.08
N TYR A 77 17.35 4.07 8.84
CA TYR A 77 17.64 5.52 8.78
C TYR A 77 18.60 6.00 9.89
N GLY A 78 18.91 5.14 10.88
CA GLY A 78 19.67 5.51 12.07
C GLY A 78 18.86 6.30 13.10
N GLN A 79 17.65 6.75 12.75
CA GLN A 79 16.71 7.47 13.61
C GLN A 79 15.31 7.43 12.99
N PRO A 80 14.24 7.72 13.75
CA PRO A 80 12.91 7.87 13.18
C PRO A 80 12.89 8.96 12.10
N SER A 81 12.08 8.77 11.07
CA SER A 81 11.92 9.77 10.02
C SER A 81 11.51 11.14 10.60
N GLU A 82 12.08 12.20 10.07
CA GLU A 82 11.69 13.58 10.41
C GLU A 82 10.22 13.87 10.10
N GLN A 83 9.65 13.13 9.14
CA GLN A 83 8.25 13.30 8.71
C GLN A 83 7.24 12.85 9.79
N ILE A 84 7.68 12.03 10.75
CA ILE A 84 6.86 11.63 11.90
C ILE A 84 7.23 12.39 13.18
N HIS A 85 7.87 13.56 13.05
CA HIS A 85 8.32 14.38 14.17
C HIS A 85 7.21 14.68 15.20
N ASP A 86 6.00 14.99 14.76
CA ASP A 86 4.83 15.21 15.63
C ASP A 86 4.57 14.07 16.64
N TYR A 87 4.98 12.86 16.29
CA TYR A 87 4.83 11.66 17.13
C TYR A 87 6.09 11.41 17.97
N THR A 88 7.27 11.59 17.38
CA THR A 88 8.54 11.31 18.05
C THR A 88 8.87 12.36 19.12
N GLU A 89 8.56 13.64 18.89
CA GLU A 89 8.68 14.72 19.87
C GLU A 89 7.90 14.43 21.16
N ARG A 90 6.73 13.80 21.04
CA ARG A 90 5.89 13.39 22.17
C ARG A 90 6.31 12.05 22.78
N GLY A 91 7.41 11.47 22.32
CA GLY A 91 7.93 10.18 22.76
C GLY A 91 6.99 9.00 22.46
N MET A 92 6.06 9.16 21.49
CA MET A 92 5.08 8.11 21.19
C MET A 92 5.76 6.84 20.67
N HIS A 93 6.81 6.97 19.85
CA HIS A 93 7.58 5.84 19.33
C HIS A 93 8.13 4.94 20.45
N ARG A 94 8.58 5.52 21.58
CA ARG A 94 9.10 4.80 22.75
C ARG A 94 7.97 4.16 23.58
N LYS A 95 6.78 4.79 23.59
CA LYS A 95 5.65 4.36 24.39
C LYS A 95 4.88 3.18 23.77
N LEU A 96 5.07 2.87 22.48
CA LEU A 96 4.33 1.78 21.83
C LEU A 96 4.53 0.41 22.48
N GLN A 97 5.65 0.22 23.20
CA GLN A 97 5.94 -1.02 23.93
C GLN A 97 5.32 -1.06 25.33
N SER A 98 4.88 0.09 25.88
CA SER A 98 4.17 0.13 27.16
C SER A 98 2.75 -0.44 27.04
N ASP A 99 2.10 -0.73 28.16
CA ASP A 99 0.74 -1.28 28.17
C ASP A 99 -0.27 -0.27 27.60
N GLU A 100 -0.09 1.02 27.86
CA GLU A 100 -0.91 2.08 27.28
C GLU A 100 -0.66 2.18 25.75
N GLY A 101 0.59 2.06 25.32
CA GLY A 101 0.96 2.06 23.90
C GLY A 101 0.38 0.87 23.17
N LYS A 102 0.46 -0.34 23.72
CA LYS A 102 -0.19 -1.55 23.18
C LYS A 102 -1.70 -1.39 23.10
N SER A 103 -2.33 -0.81 24.14
CA SER A 103 -3.77 -0.51 24.12
C SER A 103 -4.13 0.48 23.02
N LEU A 104 -3.31 1.52 22.79
CA LEU A 104 -3.50 2.46 21.68
C LEU A 104 -3.35 1.77 20.32
N VAL A 105 -2.30 0.98 20.13
CA VAL A 105 -2.04 0.21 18.89
C VAL A 105 -3.21 -0.72 18.58
N ALA A 106 -3.76 -1.41 19.59
CA ALA A 106 -4.93 -2.29 19.43
C ALA A 106 -6.17 -1.54 18.85
N ILE A 107 -6.25 -0.22 19.07
CA ILE A 107 -7.35 0.61 18.57
C ILE A 107 -7.03 1.24 17.20
N VAL A 108 -5.81 1.74 17.01
CA VAL A 108 -5.50 2.60 15.86
C VAL A 108 -4.77 1.90 14.74
N ASP A 109 -4.07 0.79 14.99
CA ASP A 109 -3.33 0.07 13.98
C ASP A 109 -4.27 -0.80 13.12
N PRO A 110 -4.43 -0.53 11.82
CA PRO A 110 -5.29 -1.35 10.95
C PRO A 110 -4.88 -2.82 10.89
N TYR A 111 -3.62 -3.13 11.19
CA TYR A 111 -3.14 -4.51 11.23
C TYR A 111 -3.87 -5.37 12.27
N GLN A 112 -4.37 -4.75 13.35
CA GLN A 112 -5.17 -5.45 14.36
C GLN A 112 -6.52 -5.92 13.81
N TYR A 113 -7.01 -5.27 12.76
CA TYR A 113 -8.29 -5.57 12.10
C TYR A 113 -8.13 -6.40 10.82
N ARG A 114 -6.92 -6.85 10.48
CA ARG A 114 -6.60 -7.50 9.20
C ARG A 114 -7.50 -8.70 8.88
N GLN A 115 -7.96 -9.43 9.89
CA GLN A 115 -8.87 -10.57 9.70
C GLN A 115 -10.29 -10.13 9.31
N ALA A 116 -10.70 -8.92 9.66
CA ALA A 116 -11.97 -8.34 9.25
C ALA A 116 -11.92 -7.66 7.88
N ILE A 117 -10.71 -7.34 7.38
CA ILE A 117 -10.49 -6.62 6.11
C ILE A 117 -10.23 -7.64 4.99
N GLN A 118 -11.27 -8.34 4.55
CA GLN A 118 -11.18 -9.37 3.51
C GLN A 118 -11.32 -8.84 2.07
N GLN A 119 -11.76 -7.60 1.92
CA GLN A 119 -12.02 -6.98 0.62
C GLN A 119 -10.74 -6.93 -0.24
N PRO A 120 -10.87 -6.99 -1.58
CA PRO A 120 -9.78 -6.70 -2.49
C PRO A 120 -9.15 -5.34 -2.17
N LYS A 121 -7.83 -5.32 -2.05
CA LYS A 121 -7.07 -4.14 -1.65
C LYS A 121 -5.91 -3.85 -2.59
N LEU A 122 -5.73 -2.57 -2.90
CA LEU A 122 -4.58 -2.06 -3.66
C LEU A 122 -3.82 -1.05 -2.79
N ILE A 123 -2.65 -1.43 -2.31
CA ILE A 123 -1.78 -0.55 -1.54
C ILE A 123 -0.94 0.26 -2.52
N ILE A 124 -0.98 1.60 -2.44
CA ILE A 124 -0.27 2.49 -3.36
C ILE A 124 0.79 3.26 -2.59
N LEU A 125 2.05 3.07 -2.96
CA LEU A 125 3.22 3.62 -2.27
C LEU A 125 4.14 4.35 -3.25
N GLY A 126 4.87 5.33 -2.76
CA GLY A 126 5.97 5.95 -3.51
C GLY A 126 7.29 5.25 -3.17
N THR A 127 8.12 4.95 -4.17
CA THR A 127 9.42 4.30 -3.92
C THR A 127 10.40 5.16 -3.13
N ASN A 128 10.18 6.46 -3.06
CA ASN A 128 11.02 7.46 -2.37
C ASN A 128 10.23 8.19 -1.27
N ASP A 129 9.18 7.55 -0.73
CA ASP A 129 8.39 8.15 0.35
C ASP A 129 9.29 8.37 1.58
N PRO A 130 9.42 9.60 2.09
CA PRO A 130 10.29 9.87 3.23
C PRO A 130 9.70 9.42 4.58
N TYR A 131 8.42 9.03 4.62
CA TYR A 131 7.78 8.62 5.87
C TYR A 131 8.18 7.21 6.30
N TRP A 132 8.32 6.28 5.34
CA TRP A 132 8.56 4.86 5.61
C TRP A 132 9.64 4.30 4.71
N THR A 133 10.31 3.25 5.15
CA THR A 133 11.30 2.55 4.34
C THR A 133 10.64 1.90 3.13
N VAL A 134 11.35 1.76 2.01
CA VAL A 134 10.77 1.21 0.78
C VAL A 134 10.31 -0.24 0.94
N ASP A 135 10.85 -0.95 1.90
CA ASP A 135 10.56 -2.34 2.22
C ASP A 135 9.60 -2.52 3.42
N ALA A 136 9.08 -1.42 3.97
CA ALA A 136 8.16 -1.41 5.11
C ALA A 136 6.95 -2.35 4.93
N LEU A 137 6.45 -2.49 3.70
CA LEU A 137 5.37 -3.40 3.35
C LEU A 137 5.64 -4.85 3.77
N ASN A 138 6.91 -5.30 3.74
CA ASN A 138 7.27 -6.66 4.09
C ASN A 138 6.94 -7.01 5.55
N LEU A 139 6.86 -6.01 6.44
CA LEU A 139 6.55 -6.20 7.86
C LEU A 139 5.10 -6.58 8.13
N TYR A 140 4.21 -6.46 7.13
CA TYR A 140 2.80 -6.77 7.32
C TYR A 140 2.12 -7.47 6.14
N TRP A 141 2.76 -7.52 4.97
CA TRP A 141 2.18 -8.06 3.74
C TRP A 141 1.63 -9.47 3.91
N GLU A 142 2.42 -10.39 4.47
CA GLU A 142 2.00 -11.78 4.63
C GLU A 142 0.83 -11.96 5.59
N GLY A 143 0.69 -11.08 6.57
CA GLY A 143 -0.42 -11.11 7.51
C GLY A 143 -1.74 -10.56 6.98
N LEU A 144 -1.75 -9.89 5.82
CA LEU A 144 -2.96 -9.38 5.19
C LEU A 144 -3.75 -10.51 4.55
N THR A 145 -5.06 -10.51 4.76
CA THR A 145 -6.01 -11.50 4.23
C THR A 145 -6.75 -10.98 2.99
N GLY A 146 -7.36 -11.88 2.23
CA GLY A 146 -8.07 -11.56 1.00
C GLY A 146 -7.15 -11.21 -0.17
N GLN A 147 -7.74 -10.81 -1.30
CA GLN A 147 -6.96 -10.38 -2.47
C GLN A 147 -6.20 -9.10 -2.17
N LYS A 148 -4.90 -9.11 -2.44
CA LYS A 148 -4.01 -7.98 -2.14
C LYS A 148 -3.08 -7.70 -3.32
N TYR A 149 -2.97 -6.42 -3.65
CA TYR A 149 -2.15 -5.89 -4.72
C TYR A 149 -1.35 -4.70 -4.21
N VAL A 150 -0.18 -4.47 -4.78
CA VAL A 150 0.65 -3.32 -4.47
C VAL A 150 1.03 -2.57 -5.75
N LEU A 151 1.03 -1.26 -5.67
CA LEU A 151 1.60 -0.36 -6.66
C LEU A 151 2.67 0.49 -5.99
N TYR A 152 3.92 0.19 -6.25
CA TYR A 152 5.01 1.13 -6.01
C TYR A 152 5.10 2.10 -7.20
N VAL A 153 4.94 3.39 -6.95
CA VAL A 153 5.08 4.44 -7.98
C VAL A 153 6.55 4.87 -8.02
N PRO A 154 7.29 4.51 -9.08
CA PRO A 154 8.73 4.75 -9.13
C PRO A 154 9.08 6.24 -9.13
N ASN A 155 10.16 6.61 -8.44
CA ASN A 155 10.66 7.98 -8.31
C ASN A 155 9.60 8.96 -7.79
N ASN A 156 8.68 8.47 -6.97
CA ASN A 156 7.66 9.28 -6.35
C ASN A 156 7.80 9.26 -4.83
N VAL A 157 7.63 10.43 -4.27
CA VAL A 157 7.58 10.68 -2.83
C VAL A 157 6.12 10.61 -2.33
N HIS A 158 5.86 11.01 -1.12
CA HIS A 158 4.53 11.03 -0.48
C HIS A 158 3.40 11.67 -1.31
N GLY A 159 3.73 12.61 -2.19
CA GLY A 159 2.75 13.31 -3.02
C GLY A 159 2.22 12.58 -4.25
N LEU A 160 2.79 11.45 -4.65
CA LEU A 160 2.37 10.61 -5.78
C LEU A 160 1.98 11.39 -7.04
N LYS A 161 2.93 12.00 -7.73
CA LYS A 161 2.65 12.88 -8.89
C LYS A 161 2.36 12.14 -10.20
N ASP A 162 2.62 10.84 -10.31
CA ASP A 162 2.25 10.02 -11.47
C ASP A 162 0.75 9.64 -11.41
N TYR A 163 -0.09 10.65 -11.64
CA TYR A 163 -1.55 10.48 -11.56
C TYR A 163 -2.09 9.48 -12.58
N GLY A 164 -1.47 9.36 -13.75
CA GLY A 164 -1.88 8.39 -14.76
C GLY A 164 -1.78 6.95 -14.25
N ARG A 165 -0.67 6.61 -13.61
CA ARG A 165 -0.44 5.31 -13.01
C ARG A 165 -1.36 5.06 -11.82
N VAL A 166 -1.48 6.04 -10.93
CA VAL A 166 -2.32 5.94 -9.73
C VAL A 166 -3.79 5.75 -10.09
N PHE A 167 -4.36 6.65 -10.90
CA PHE A 167 -5.78 6.58 -11.25
C PHE A 167 -6.09 5.41 -12.19
N GLY A 168 -5.17 5.03 -13.07
CA GLY A 168 -5.30 3.83 -13.89
C GLY A 168 -5.43 2.57 -13.05
N SER A 169 -4.59 2.43 -12.02
CA SER A 169 -4.63 1.28 -11.10
C SER A 169 -5.85 1.29 -10.19
N LEU A 170 -6.26 2.46 -9.69
CA LEU A 170 -7.52 2.62 -8.94
C LEU A 170 -8.73 2.20 -9.78
N ASN A 171 -8.79 2.65 -11.04
CA ASN A 171 -9.86 2.27 -11.95
C ASN A 171 -9.85 0.76 -12.23
N ALA A 172 -8.67 0.15 -12.38
CA ALA A 172 -8.56 -1.30 -12.57
C ALA A 172 -9.13 -2.08 -11.38
N LEU A 173 -8.78 -1.69 -10.15
CA LEU A 173 -9.36 -2.28 -8.94
C LEU A 173 -10.88 -2.10 -8.90
N HIS A 174 -11.38 -0.89 -9.18
CA HIS A 174 -12.82 -0.60 -9.17
C HIS A 174 -13.56 -1.46 -10.22
N GLN A 175 -13.04 -1.55 -11.45
CA GLN A 175 -13.63 -2.39 -12.51
C GLN A 175 -13.60 -3.88 -12.15
N HIS A 176 -12.55 -4.34 -11.46
CA HIS A 176 -12.46 -5.70 -10.95
C HIS A 176 -13.65 -6.02 -10.02
N VAL A 177 -13.89 -5.16 -9.04
CA VAL A 177 -14.92 -5.38 -8.02
C VAL A 177 -16.34 -5.19 -8.57
N VAL A 178 -16.57 -4.12 -9.36
CA VAL A 178 -17.93 -3.76 -9.83
C VAL A 178 -18.37 -4.61 -11.02
N ARG A 179 -17.45 -5.02 -11.90
CA ARG A 179 -17.74 -5.74 -13.14
C ARG A 179 -17.23 -7.17 -13.16
N GLY A 180 -16.61 -7.65 -12.09
CA GLY A 180 -16.01 -8.98 -12.05
C GLY A 180 -14.84 -9.16 -13.03
N ARG A 181 -14.20 -8.08 -13.50
CA ARG A 181 -13.05 -8.17 -14.40
C ARG A 181 -11.84 -8.71 -13.63
N PRO A 182 -11.23 -9.84 -14.03
CA PRO A 182 -10.11 -10.38 -13.30
C PRO A 182 -8.91 -9.44 -13.35
N LEU A 183 -8.23 -9.29 -12.23
CA LEU A 183 -6.90 -8.69 -12.17
C LEU A 183 -5.85 -9.79 -12.38
N PRO A 184 -4.70 -9.47 -12.98
CA PRO A 184 -3.65 -10.45 -13.21
C PRO A 184 -3.17 -11.05 -11.88
N GLN A 185 -3.00 -12.36 -11.86
CA GLN A 185 -2.29 -13.06 -10.80
C GLN A 185 -0.80 -13.05 -11.14
N LEU A 186 0.02 -12.49 -10.24
CA LEU A 186 1.45 -12.37 -10.44
C LEU A 186 2.19 -13.33 -9.51
N SER A 187 3.22 -13.96 -10.05
CA SER A 187 4.21 -14.69 -9.26
C SER A 187 5.61 -14.31 -9.71
N TRP A 188 6.55 -14.30 -8.79
CA TRP A 188 7.93 -13.96 -9.09
C TRP A 188 8.90 -14.79 -8.28
N GLN A 189 10.12 -14.92 -8.81
CA GLN A 189 11.24 -15.59 -8.17
C GLN A 189 12.52 -14.79 -8.38
N PHE A 190 13.35 -14.77 -7.35
CA PHE A 190 14.70 -14.24 -7.40
C PHE A 190 15.69 -15.41 -7.33
N GLU A 191 16.64 -15.42 -8.24
CA GLU A 191 17.75 -16.37 -8.24
C GLU A 191 19.07 -15.62 -8.20
N GLU A 192 19.94 -15.97 -7.28
CA GLU A 192 21.30 -15.47 -7.32
C GLU A 192 22.04 -16.06 -8.53
N ARG A 193 22.70 -15.22 -9.28
CA ARG A 193 23.54 -15.56 -10.44
C ARG A 193 24.85 -14.82 -10.32
N ASP A 194 25.88 -15.26 -11.08
CA ASP A 194 27.22 -14.67 -11.05
C ASP A 194 27.16 -13.13 -11.15
N GLY A 195 27.53 -12.46 -10.04
CA GLY A 195 27.57 -11.01 -9.94
C GLY A 195 26.25 -10.27 -9.82
N GLY A 196 25.09 -10.99 -9.72
CA GLY A 196 23.80 -10.30 -9.67
C GLY A 196 22.63 -11.18 -9.25
N VAL A 197 21.42 -10.73 -9.61
CA VAL A 197 20.16 -11.39 -9.32
C VAL A 197 19.35 -11.49 -10.60
N ARG A 198 18.85 -12.68 -10.91
CA ARG A 198 17.86 -12.91 -11.96
C ARG A 198 16.46 -12.81 -11.36
N LEU A 199 15.63 -11.92 -11.88
CA LEU A 199 14.21 -11.83 -11.57
C LEU A 199 13.42 -12.52 -12.67
N THR A 200 12.56 -13.47 -12.29
CA THR A 200 11.59 -14.12 -13.17
C THR A 200 10.19 -13.76 -12.72
N VAL A 201 9.33 -13.31 -13.65
CA VAL A 201 7.93 -12.94 -13.38
C VAL A 201 7.00 -13.72 -14.29
N LYS A 202 5.92 -14.26 -13.74
CA LYS A 202 4.78 -14.84 -14.47
C LYS A 202 3.52 -14.06 -14.17
N SER A 203 2.64 -13.99 -15.16
CA SER A 203 1.32 -13.35 -15.04
C SER A 203 0.25 -14.24 -15.65
N ASP A 204 -0.87 -14.37 -14.97
CA ASP A 204 -2.07 -15.03 -15.47
C ASP A 204 -3.26 -14.04 -15.40
N PRO A 205 -3.87 -13.62 -16.54
CA PRO A 205 -3.44 -13.94 -17.91
C PRO A 205 -2.06 -13.36 -18.25
N PRO A 206 -1.39 -13.88 -19.30
CA PRO A 206 -0.05 -13.42 -19.68
C PRO A 206 0.00 -11.92 -19.97
N ALA A 207 0.96 -11.23 -19.38
CA ALA A 207 1.16 -9.81 -19.62
C ALA A 207 1.79 -9.57 -21.00
N ARG A 208 1.33 -8.52 -21.70
CA ARG A 208 1.93 -8.10 -22.97
C ARG A 208 3.33 -7.50 -22.80
N ARG A 209 3.58 -6.90 -21.66
CA ARG A 209 4.83 -6.25 -21.32
C ARG A 209 5.03 -6.26 -19.81
N VAL A 210 6.23 -6.62 -19.38
CA VAL A 210 6.67 -6.52 -17.99
C VAL A 210 7.89 -5.63 -17.94
N VAL A 211 7.95 -4.74 -16.96
CA VAL A 211 9.04 -3.79 -16.75
C VAL A 211 9.55 -3.97 -15.33
N ALA A 212 10.85 -4.20 -15.20
CA ALA A 212 11.52 -4.16 -13.92
C ALA A 212 11.96 -2.73 -13.60
N TRP A 213 11.81 -2.33 -12.34
CA TRP A 213 12.37 -1.09 -11.81
C TRP A 213 13.44 -1.43 -10.80
N THR A 214 14.61 -0.87 -10.97
CA THR A 214 15.78 -1.13 -10.15
C THR A 214 16.41 0.16 -9.66
N ALA A 215 16.99 0.14 -8.48
CA ALA A 215 17.78 1.23 -7.93
C ALA A 215 18.92 0.64 -7.09
N THR A 216 19.98 1.41 -6.91
CA THR A 216 21.06 1.14 -5.98
C THR A 216 21.21 2.30 -5.02
N ALA A 217 21.56 1.99 -3.77
CA ALA A 217 21.83 2.97 -2.74
C ALA A 217 23.06 2.51 -1.93
N PRO A 218 23.86 3.41 -1.36
CA PRO A 218 25.02 3.03 -0.54
C PRO A 218 24.64 2.40 0.80
N THR A 219 23.38 2.56 1.21
CA THR A 219 22.78 1.99 2.43
C THR A 219 21.39 1.46 2.09
N GLN A 220 20.66 0.96 3.09
CA GLN A 220 19.25 0.56 2.92
C GLN A 220 18.28 1.76 2.82
N ASP A 221 18.76 3.00 2.93
CA ASP A 221 17.97 4.20 2.74
C ASP A 221 17.82 4.56 1.27
N PHE A 222 16.67 4.24 0.69
CA PHE A 222 16.34 4.48 -0.71
C PHE A 222 15.61 5.81 -0.96
N ARG A 223 15.47 6.69 0.03
CA ARG A 223 14.74 7.96 -0.12
C ARG A 223 15.28 8.85 -1.23
N GLN A 224 16.58 8.80 -1.52
CA GLN A 224 17.25 9.56 -2.58
C GLN A 224 17.62 8.71 -3.80
N ALA A 225 17.29 7.43 -3.81
CA ALA A 225 17.64 6.54 -4.91
C ALA A 225 16.90 6.91 -6.20
N GLN A 226 17.55 6.70 -7.33
CA GLN A 226 16.97 6.90 -8.65
C GLN A 226 16.60 5.55 -9.25
N TRP A 227 15.33 5.31 -9.40
CA TRP A 227 14.79 4.08 -9.97
C TRP A 227 14.81 4.15 -11.49
N GLN A 228 15.39 3.15 -12.11
CA GLN A 228 15.50 3.02 -13.55
C GLN A 228 14.67 1.84 -14.05
N SER A 229 13.99 2.03 -15.17
CA SER A 229 13.18 0.98 -15.77
C SER A 229 13.90 0.23 -16.85
N GLN A 230 13.75 -1.10 -16.88
CA GLN A 230 14.13 -1.93 -18.01
C GLN A 230 12.99 -2.86 -18.40
N THR A 231 12.77 -3.01 -19.71
CA THR A 231 11.80 -3.99 -20.21
C THR A 231 12.38 -5.38 -20.02
N MET A 232 11.62 -6.26 -19.38
CA MET A 232 12.02 -7.65 -19.18
C MET A 232 11.92 -8.44 -20.49
N VAL A 233 12.80 -9.40 -20.66
CA VAL A 233 12.81 -10.31 -21.82
C VAL A 233 11.71 -11.36 -21.64
N GLN A 234 10.90 -11.55 -22.66
CA GLN A 234 9.89 -12.60 -22.65
C GLN A 234 10.53 -13.96 -23.01
N GLU A 235 10.38 -14.93 -22.13
CA GLU A 235 10.83 -16.31 -22.31
C GLU A 235 9.63 -17.26 -22.15
N GLY A 236 8.93 -17.55 -23.22
CA GLY A 236 7.70 -18.34 -23.19
C GLY A 236 6.59 -17.64 -22.39
N PRO A 237 6.04 -18.27 -21.32
CA PRO A 237 4.99 -17.69 -20.50
C PRO A 237 5.50 -16.74 -19.40
N GLN A 238 6.79 -16.53 -19.31
CA GLN A 238 7.44 -15.74 -18.26
C GLN A 238 8.27 -14.60 -18.84
N HIS A 239 8.61 -13.64 -17.96
CA HIS A 239 9.49 -12.53 -18.28
C HIS A 239 10.67 -12.54 -17.31
N THR A 240 11.86 -12.27 -17.82
CA THR A 240 13.10 -12.32 -17.04
C THR A 240 13.91 -11.05 -17.19
N CYS A 241 14.65 -10.69 -16.19
CA CYS A 241 15.73 -9.71 -16.27
C CYS A 241 16.88 -10.08 -15.32
N GLN A 242 18.08 -9.66 -15.70
CA GLN A 242 19.27 -9.73 -14.87
C GLN A 242 19.53 -8.35 -14.28
N VAL A 243 19.82 -8.30 -12.99
CA VAL A 243 20.19 -7.09 -12.25
C VAL A 243 21.56 -7.35 -11.63
N ASP A 244 22.57 -6.61 -12.11
CA ASP A 244 23.93 -6.74 -11.59
C ASP A 244 24.01 -6.10 -10.18
N ARG A 245 24.67 -6.77 -9.25
CA ARG A 245 25.07 -6.18 -7.97
C ARG A 245 26.24 -5.23 -8.25
N ARG A 246 26.07 -3.97 -7.96
CA ARG A 246 27.13 -2.96 -8.03
C ARG A 246 27.58 -2.57 -6.64
#